data_1d37e15982daaac70b6da1a9c4c6d7be
#
_entry.id   1d37e15982daaac70b6da1a9c4c6d7be
#
_cell.length_a   1.000
_cell.length_b   1.000
_cell.length_c   1.000
_cell.angle_alpha   90.00
_cell.angle_beta   90.00
_cell.angle_gamma   90.00
#
_symmetry.space_group_name_H-M   'P 1'
#
loop_
_entity.id
_entity.type
_entity.pdbx_description
1 polymer ?
#
loop_
_entity_poly.entity_id
_entity_poly.type
_entity_poly.pdbx_seq_one_letter_code
_entity_poly.pdbx_strand_id
1 'polypeptide(L)'
;ADERLKVTVPITYSQPTWQPDSDGVIRREDGLTLDISAGGLASYVNRRLIVGEVCDINLPAIGTGREGRAITALAAICWIREAPKGSPFRFVCGYQFRFADGEEREQMQLYVANIKKRYKL
;
A
#
# COMPACT_ATOMS: atom_id res chain seq x y z
N ALA A 1 -13.23 -12.01 7.25
CA ALA A 1 -12.67 -10.86 6.52
C ALA A 1 -11.80 -10.04 7.45
N ASP A 2 -10.73 -9.46 6.90
CA ASP A 2 -9.82 -8.64 7.69
C ASP A 2 -10.46 -7.30 8.02
N GLU A 3 -10.21 -6.84 9.23
CA GLU A 3 -10.65 -5.52 9.66
C GLU A 3 -9.93 -4.43 8.87
N ARG A 4 -10.68 -3.46 8.34
CA ARG A 4 -10.11 -2.30 7.66
C ARG A 4 -10.01 -1.14 8.63
N LEU A 5 -8.80 -0.62 8.76
CA LEU A 5 -8.50 0.51 9.62
C LEU A 5 -8.42 1.78 8.79
N LYS A 6 -9.25 2.75 9.10
CA LYS A 6 -9.19 4.06 8.44
C LYS A 6 -8.05 4.86 9.05
N VAL A 7 -6.94 4.89 8.34
CA VAL A 7 -5.73 5.56 8.82
C VAL A 7 -4.94 6.10 7.63
N THR A 8 -4.38 7.29 7.81
CA THR A 8 -3.53 7.92 6.80
C THR A 8 -2.08 7.62 7.12
N VAL A 9 -1.46 6.80 6.27
CA VAL A 9 -0.06 6.43 6.39
C VAL A 9 0.62 6.77 5.07
N PRO A 10 1.77 7.48 5.09
CA PRO A 10 2.51 7.74 3.85
C PRO A 10 3.13 6.43 3.35
N ILE A 11 2.95 6.16 2.06
CA ILE A 11 3.52 4.98 1.42
C ILE A 11 4.31 5.43 0.20
N THR A 12 5.17 4.55 -0.30
CA THR A 12 5.69 4.70 -1.66
C THR A 12 5.30 3.47 -2.46
N TYR A 13 5.09 3.65 -3.74
CA TYR A 13 4.76 2.56 -4.64
C TYR A 13 5.60 2.68 -5.90
N SER A 14 5.91 1.56 -6.51
CA SER A 14 6.56 1.51 -7.82
C SER A 14 5.59 0.95 -8.84
N GLN A 15 5.74 1.38 -10.08
CA GLN A 15 5.04 0.73 -11.17
C GLN A 15 5.49 -0.74 -11.27
N PRO A 16 4.70 -1.60 -11.95
CA PRO A 16 5.07 -3.00 -12.09
C PRO A 16 6.51 -3.17 -12.58
N THR A 17 7.22 -4.13 -11.99
CA THR A 17 8.65 -4.34 -12.27
C THR A 17 8.92 -4.71 -13.71
N TRP A 18 7.91 -5.26 -14.41
CA TRP A 18 8.05 -5.61 -15.82
C TRP A 18 7.71 -4.46 -16.77
N GLN A 19 7.37 -3.28 -16.24
CA GLN A 19 7.02 -2.11 -17.03
C GLN A 19 7.82 -0.89 -16.57
N PRO A 20 9.16 -0.89 -16.79
CA PRO A 20 9.97 0.26 -16.45
C PRO A 20 9.60 1.46 -17.32
N ASP A 21 9.99 2.66 -16.89
CA ASP A 21 9.86 3.86 -17.71
C ASP A 21 10.67 3.72 -18.99
N SER A 22 10.47 4.65 -19.92
CA SER A 22 11.15 4.63 -21.23
C SER A 22 12.67 4.64 -21.13
N ASP A 23 13.23 5.11 -20.03
CA ASP A 23 14.67 5.10 -19.75
C ASP A 23 15.14 3.83 -19.04
N GLY A 24 14.26 2.86 -18.86
CA GLY A 24 14.57 1.59 -18.19
C GLY A 24 14.61 1.68 -16.68
N VAL A 25 14.23 2.81 -16.09
CA VAL A 25 14.29 3.03 -14.65
C VAL A 25 12.92 2.81 -14.03
N ILE A 26 12.89 2.04 -12.93
CA ILE A 26 11.69 1.88 -12.12
C ILE A 26 11.71 2.96 -11.05
N ARG A 27 10.70 3.82 -11.06
CA ARG A 27 10.61 4.93 -10.10
C ARG A 27 9.55 4.65 -9.06
N ARG A 28 9.85 5.09 -7.84
CA ARG A 28 8.88 5.04 -6.75
C ARG A 28 8.20 6.41 -6.63
N GLU A 29 6.91 6.38 -6.32
CA GLU A 29 6.13 7.59 -6.13
C GLU A 29 5.45 7.55 -4.76
N ASP A 30 5.11 8.72 -4.23
CA ASP A 30 4.47 8.86 -2.93
C ASP A 30 2.96 8.67 -3.05
N GLY A 31 2.38 8.09 -2.01
CA GLY A 31 0.95 7.96 -1.85
C GLY A 31 0.56 8.09 -0.39
N LEU A 32 -0.74 8.18 -0.12
CA LEU A 32 -1.29 8.20 1.23
C LEU A 32 -2.42 7.19 1.32
N THR A 33 -2.42 6.39 2.38
CA THR A 33 -3.51 5.43 2.57
C THR A 33 -4.82 6.11 2.96
N LEU A 34 -5.95 5.51 2.56
CA LEU A 34 -7.27 5.82 3.10
C LEU A 34 -7.63 4.80 4.17
N ASP A 35 -7.29 3.55 3.92
CA ASP A 35 -7.51 2.46 4.86
C ASP A 35 -6.47 1.37 4.61
N ILE A 36 -6.30 0.50 5.61
CA ILE A 36 -5.39 -0.63 5.53
C ILE A 36 -5.98 -1.81 6.31
N SER A 37 -5.77 -3.02 5.78
CA SER A 37 -6.09 -4.27 6.45
C SER A 37 -4.95 -5.25 6.22
N ALA A 38 -5.00 -6.40 6.87
CA ALA A 38 -3.99 -7.44 6.63
C ALA A 38 -4.02 -7.99 5.21
N GLY A 39 -5.13 -7.85 4.50
CA GLY A 39 -5.29 -8.35 3.13
C GLY A 39 -5.05 -7.33 2.03
N GLY A 40 -5.04 -6.04 2.35
CA GLY A 40 -4.88 -5.01 1.33
C GLY A 40 -5.03 -3.61 1.87
N LEU A 41 -5.00 -2.64 0.98
CA LEU A 41 -5.18 -1.24 1.34
C LEU A 41 -5.80 -0.46 0.19
N ALA A 42 -6.26 0.75 0.50
CA ALA A 42 -6.60 1.74 -0.50
C ALA A 42 -5.74 2.98 -0.29
N SER A 43 -5.29 3.60 -1.35
CA SER A 43 -4.43 4.79 -1.25
C SER A 43 -4.72 5.81 -2.33
N TYR A 44 -4.41 7.06 -2.03
CA TYR A 44 -4.29 8.11 -3.03
C TYR A 44 -2.99 7.94 -3.80
N VAL A 45 -3.04 8.10 -5.10
CA VAL A 45 -1.89 7.99 -6.00
C VAL A 45 -1.99 9.05 -7.09
N ASN A 46 -0.86 9.40 -7.71
CA ASN A 46 -0.83 10.35 -8.83
C ASN A 46 -0.65 9.67 -10.19
N ARG A 47 -0.26 8.41 -10.20
CA ARG A 47 -0.12 7.64 -11.44
C ARG A 47 -1.38 6.83 -11.71
N ARG A 48 -1.83 6.81 -12.95
CA ARG A 48 -2.93 5.93 -13.34
C ARG A 48 -2.40 4.51 -13.45
N LEU A 49 -2.76 3.68 -12.47
CA LEU A 49 -2.37 2.29 -12.42
C LEU A 49 -3.38 1.44 -13.19
N ILE A 50 -2.97 0.25 -13.61
CA ILE A 50 -3.80 -0.63 -14.42
C ILE A 50 -4.31 -1.78 -13.56
N VAL A 51 -5.64 -1.96 -13.53
CA VAL A 51 -6.28 -3.05 -12.78
C VAL A 51 -5.73 -4.40 -13.26
N GLY A 52 -5.39 -5.26 -12.31
CA GLY A 52 -4.83 -6.58 -12.57
C GLY A 52 -3.30 -6.62 -12.53
N GLU A 53 -2.64 -5.50 -12.64
CA GLU A 53 -1.18 -5.47 -12.51
C GLU A 53 -0.75 -5.50 -11.05
N VAL A 54 0.50 -5.88 -10.81
CA VAL A 54 1.09 -5.98 -9.47
C VAL A 54 2.16 -4.91 -9.34
N CYS A 55 2.17 -4.22 -8.22
CA CYS A 55 3.20 -3.24 -7.90
C CYS A 55 3.81 -3.51 -6.53
N ASP A 56 4.96 -2.89 -6.28
CA ASP A 56 5.60 -2.92 -4.96
C ASP A 56 5.09 -1.75 -4.13
N ILE A 57 4.73 -2.02 -2.89
CA ILE A 57 4.33 -0.98 -1.94
C ILE A 57 5.25 -1.03 -0.74
N ASN A 58 5.83 0.11 -0.38
CA ASN A 58 6.57 0.26 0.87
C ASN A 58 5.69 0.92 1.90
N LEU A 59 5.52 0.24 3.02
CA LEU A 59 4.84 0.78 4.20
C LEU A 59 5.92 1.18 5.20
N PRO A 60 5.83 2.39 5.79
CA PRO A 60 6.89 2.90 6.67
C PRO A 60 6.91 2.19 8.01
N ALA A 61 8.03 2.31 8.72
CA ALA A 61 8.11 1.83 10.10
C ALA A 61 7.11 2.61 10.97
N ILE A 62 6.43 1.89 11.86
CA ILE A 62 5.47 2.46 12.81
C ILE A 62 6.03 2.27 14.21
N GLY A 63 6.60 3.33 14.79
CA GLY A 63 7.20 3.26 16.11
C GLY A 63 8.51 2.49 16.12
N THR A 64 8.80 1.81 17.23
CA THR A 64 10.03 1.05 17.43
C THR A 64 9.73 -0.43 17.64
N GLY A 65 10.74 -1.28 17.42
CA GLY A 65 10.62 -2.71 17.62
C GLY A 65 10.34 -3.47 16.35
N ARG A 66 10.25 -4.80 16.48
CA ARG A 66 10.11 -5.71 15.34
C ARG A 66 8.78 -5.54 14.64
N GLU A 67 7.73 -5.34 15.39
CA GLU A 67 6.35 -5.24 14.88
C GLU A 67 6.13 -3.96 14.09
N GLY A 68 6.93 -2.93 14.40
CA GLY A 68 6.82 -1.63 13.72
C GLY A 68 7.74 -1.44 12.54
N ARG A 69 8.39 -2.51 12.07
CA ARG A 69 9.30 -2.42 10.93
C ARG A 69 8.58 -1.99 9.65
N ALA A 70 9.33 -1.26 8.81
CA ALA A 70 8.89 -1.01 7.44
C ALA A 70 8.69 -2.35 6.72
N ILE A 71 7.66 -2.41 5.90
CA ILE A 71 7.32 -3.61 5.11
C ILE A 71 7.27 -3.23 3.63
N THR A 72 7.84 -4.09 2.80
CA THR A 72 7.63 -4.04 1.36
C THR A 72 6.72 -5.20 0.98
N ALA A 73 5.64 -4.89 0.28
CA ALA A 73 4.66 -5.90 -0.13
C ALA A 73 4.37 -5.80 -1.62
N LEU A 74 4.18 -6.95 -2.26
CA LEU A 74 3.60 -7.01 -3.59
C LEU A 74 2.09 -6.88 -3.45
N ALA A 75 1.47 -6.10 -4.33
CA ALA A 75 0.03 -5.89 -4.27
C ALA A 75 -0.56 -5.84 -5.68
N ALA A 76 -1.66 -6.54 -5.86
CA ALA A 76 -2.42 -6.49 -7.10
C ALA A 76 -3.40 -5.33 -7.07
N ILE A 77 -3.47 -4.58 -8.15
CA ILE A 77 -4.39 -3.45 -8.28
C ILE A 77 -5.77 -4.01 -8.60
N CYS A 78 -6.74 -3.75 -7.70
CA CYS A 78 -8.10 -4.29 -7.81
C CYS A 78 -9.06 -3.32 -8.46
N TRP A 79 -8.90 -2.02 -8.17
CA TRP A 79 -9.74 -0.96 -8.75
C TRP A 79 -8.99 0.36 -8.70
N ILE A 80 -9.43 1.28 -9.56
CA ILE A 80 -8.91 2.65 -9.58
C ILE A 80 -10.07 3.58 -9.94
N ARG A 81 -10.09 4.77 -9.35
CA ARG A 81 -11.05 5.82 -9.68
C ARG A 81 -10.39 7.18 -9.51
N GLU A 82 -11.02 8.21 -10.04
CA GLU A 82 -10.55 9.57 -9.84
C GLU A 82 -10.70 9.98 -8.38
N ALA A 83 -9.72 10.73 -7.86
CA ALA A 83 -9.80 11.28 -6.52
C ALA A 83 -10.85 12.39 -6.48
N PRO A 84 -11.41 12.69 -5.29
CA PRO A 84 -12.35 13.80 -5.15
C PRO A 84 -11.76 15.13 -5.61
N LYS A 85 -12.60 16.00 -6.13
CA LYS A 85 -12.22 17.35 -6.51
C LYS A 85 -11.57 18.07 -5.31
N GLY A 86 -10.45 18.75 -5.58
CA GLY A 86 -9.71 19.44 -4.52
C GLY A 86 -8.65 18.60 -3.85
N SER A 87 -8.60 17.30 -4.12
CA SER A 87 -7.53 16.43 -3.61
C SER A 87 -6.20 16.80 -4.26
N PRO A 88 -5.07 16.76 -3.51
CA PRO A 88 -3.75 16.91 -4.11
C PRO A 88 -3.33 15.72 -4.96
N PHE A 89 -4.06 14.60 -4.88
CA PHE A 89 -3.81 13.39 -5.66
C PHE A 89 -4.85 13.26 -6.77
N ARG A 90 -4.47 12.57 -7.85
CA ARG A 90 -5.33 12.42 -9.02
C ARG A 90 -6.26 11.22 -8.94
N PHE A 91 -5.81 10.14 -8.28
CA PHE A 91 -6.55 8.87 -8.26
C PHE A 91 -6.60 8.27 -6.87
N VAL A 92 -7.59 7.39 -6.66
CA VAL A 92 -7.65 6.48 -5.52
C VAL A 92 -7.59 5.06 -6.07
N CYS A 93 -6.78 4.23 -5.43
CA CYS A 93 -6.51 2.88 -5.90
C CYS A 93 -6.68 1.87 -4.77
N GLY A 94 -7.33 0.75 -5.06
CA GLY A 94 -7.46 -0.36 -4.11
C GLY A 94 -6.52 -1.49 -4.49
N TYR A 95 -5.87 -2.07 -3.47
CA TYR A 95 -4.87 -3.12 -3.63
C TYR A 95 -5.19 -4.32 -2.79
N GLN A 96 -4.85 -5.50 -3.29
CA GLN A 96 -4.85 -6.75 -2.55
C GLN A 96 -3.41 -7.23 -2.45
N PHE A 97 -2.94 -7.50 -1.23
CA PHE A 97 -1.59 -8.00 -1.04
C PHE A 97 -1.42 -9.39 -1.63
N ARG A 98 -0.24 -9.65 -2.18
CA ARG A 98 0.20 -10.95 -2.69
C ARG A 98 1.33 -11.44 -1.81
N PHE A 99 1.07 -12.48 -1.03
CA PHE A 99 2.07 -13.04 -0.11
C PHE A 99 2.73 -14.25 -0.74
N ALA A 100 4.06 -14.32 -0.61
CA ALA A 100 4.82 -15.47 -1.09
C ALA A 100 4.60 -16.69 -0.19
N ASP A 101 4.38 -16.46 1.12
CA ASP A 101 4.21 -17.53 2.10
C ASP A 101 3.45 -17.04 3.33
N GLY A 102 3.29 -17.93 4.29
CA GLY A 102 2.58 -17.61 5.53
C GLY A 102 3.33 -16.63 6.42
N GLU A 103 4.66 -16.61 6.32
CA GLU A 103 5.47 -15.69 7.12
C GLU A 103 5.24 -14.23 6.71
N GLU A 104 5.19 -13.95 5.42
CA GLU A 104 4.88 -12.61 4.91
C GLU A 104 3.49 -12.16 5.36
N ARG A 105 2.52 -13.06 5.28
CA ARG A 105 1.14 -12.80 5.74
C ARG A 105 1.12 -12.46 7.23
N GLU A 106 1.84 -13.22 8.04
CA GLU A 106 1.95 -13.01 9.47
C GLU A 106 2.57 -11.66 9.80
N GLN A 107 3.63 -11.31 9.10
CA GLN A 107 4.28 -10.01 9.26
C GLN A 107 3.34 -8.86 8.96
N MET A 108 2.51 -8.99 7.93
CA MET A 108 1.51 -7.97 7.60
C MET A 108 0.43 -7.88 8.68
N GLN A 109 -0.01 -9.03 9.21
CA GLN A 109 -0.98 -9.07 10.31
C GLN A 109 -0.43 -8.32 11.55
N LEU A 110 0.83 -8.56 11.88
CA LEU A 110 1.49 -7.87 13.00
C LEU A 110 1.62 -6.36 12.74
N TYR A 111 1.97 -6.00 11.53
CA TYR A 111 2.08 -4.60 11.13
C TYR A 111 0.75 -3.87 11.32
N VAL A 112 -0.34 -4.45 10.83
CA VAL A 112 -1.68 -3.86 10.93
C VAL A 112 -2.14 -3.80 12.38
N ALA A 113 -1.87 -4.85 13.17
CA ALA A 113 -2.18 -4.84 14.61
C ALA A 113 -1.43 -3.74 15.35
N ASN A 114 -0.19 -3.49 14.96
CA ASN A 114 0.61 -2.41 15.55
C ASN A 114 0.06 -1.03 15.18
N ILE A 115 -0.42 -0.84 13.95
CA ILE A 115 -1.11 0.39 13.55
C ILE A 115 -2.34 0.62 14.43
N LYS A 116 -3.16 -0.41 14.59
CA LYS A 116 -4.37 -0.32 15.41
C LYS A 116 -4.05 0.13 16.83
N LYS A 117 -3.03 -0.47 17.41
CA LYS A 117 -2.60 -0.18 18.78
C LYS A 117 -2.04 1.25 18.88
N ARG A 118 -1.15 1.62 17.95
CA ARG A 118 -0.44 2.89 18.00
C ARG A 118 -1.37 4.08 17.75
N TYR A 119 -2.31 3.95 16.86
CA TYR A 119 -3.28 5.02 16.54
C TYR A 119 -4.56 4.92 17.34
N LYS A 120 -4.66 3.95 18.26
CA LYS A 120 -5.81 3.75 19.14
C LYS A 120 -7.13 3.61 18.39
N LEU A 121 -7.08 2.81 17.35
CA LEU A 121 -8.24 2.56 16.49
C LEU A 121 -9.10 1.42 17.01
#